data_8eb8e564573e061f5d2f94edb0dfabd8
#
_entry.id   8eb8e564573e061f5d2f94edb0dfabd8
#
_cell.length_a   1.000
_cell.length_b   1.000
_cell.length_c   1.000
_cell.angle_alpha   90.00
_cell.angle_beta   90.00
_cell.angle_gamma   90.00
#
_symmetry.space_group_name_H-M   'P 1'
#
loop_
_entity.id
_entity.type
_entity.pdbx_description
1 polymer ?
#
loop_
_entity_poly.entity_id
_entity_poly.type
_entity_poly.pdbx_seq_one_letter_code
_entity_poly.pdbx_strand_id
1 'polypeptide(L)'
;MTIENSEISFFKGSIDRIISLQRKDGSITWFENGIFDPWNHLESVMALNIFQYEEEKEIGFKYLKETQLDDGSWYGQLGSDVEIDLDDGKFKGDESNEKTIRDTNFSAYIATACWHDYLINQSLDFL
;
A
#
# COMPACT_ATOMS: atom_id res chain seq x y z
N MET A 1 -18.98 -10.78 -5.58
CA MET A 1 -19.81 -10.05 -4.57
C MET A 1 -20.22 -8.75 -5.24
N THR A 2 -21.50 -8.45 -5.34
CA THR A 2 -21.96 -7.21 -5.99
C THR A 2 -22.24 -6.20 -4.89
N ILE A 3 -21.43 -5.14 -4.83
CA ILE A 3 -21.64 -4.04 -3.89
C ILE A 3 -22.79 -3.18 -4.45
N GLU A 4 -23.76 -2.82 -3.61
CA GLU A 4 -24.85 -1.96 -4.05
C GLU A 4 -24.36 -0.53 -4.37
N ASN A 5 -24.95 0.11 -5.37
CA ASN A 5 -24.55 1.46 -5.81
C ASN A 5 -24.58 2.53 -4.69
N SER A 6 -25.44 2.36 -3.70
CA SER A 6 -25.52 3.25 -2.53
C SER A 6 -24.30 3.14 -1.61
N GLU A 7 -23.75 1.93 -1.44
CA GLU A 7 -22.56 1.68 -0.63
C GLU A 7 -21.31 2.20 -1.34
N ILE A 8 -21.22 1.99 -2.65
CA ILE A 8 -20.12 2.53 -3.47
C ILE A 8 -20.07 4.06 -3.34
N SER A 9 -21.21 4.74 -3.40
CA SER A 9 -21.25 6.20 -3.31
C SER A 9 -20.78 6.73 -1.95
N PHE A 10 -21.03 5.99 -0.87
CA PHE A 10 -20.60 6.37 0.48
C PHE A 10 -19.06 6.37 0.61
N PHE A 11 -18.39 5.37 0.04
CA PHE A 11 -16.94 5.25 0.12
C PHE A 11 -16.18 5.95 -1.00
N LYS A 12 -16.89 6.53 -1.97
CA LYS A 12 -16.26 7.12 -3.16
C LYS A 12 -15.16 8.14 -2.81
N GLY A 13 -15.42 9.02 -1.85
CA GLY A 13 -14.43 10.03 -1.45
C GLY A 13 -13.14 9.42 -0.88
N SER A 14 -13.24 8.31 -0.15
CA SER A 14 -12.09 7.59 0.37
C SER A 14 -11.29 6.92 -0.75
N ILE A 15 -11.98 6.29 -1.69
CA ILE A 15 -11.32 5.66 -2.85
C ILE A 15 -10.66 6.71 -3.74
N ASP A 16 -11.34 7.81 -4.05
CA ASP A 16 -10.76 8.92 -4.83
C ASP A 16 -9.49 9.47 -4.13
N ARG A 17 -9.49 9.51 -2.79
CA ARG A 17 -8.31 9.92 -2.03
C ARG A 17 -7.17 8.92 -2.15
N ILE A 18 -7.42 7.61 -2.02
CA ILE A 18 -6.42 6.57 -2.21
C ILE A 18 -5.77 6.69 -3.59
N ILE A 19 -6.58 6.80 -4.64
CA ILE A 19 -6.10 6.96 -6.02
C ILE A 19 -5.24 8.22 -6.16
N SER A 20 -5.67 9.33 -5.55
CA SER A 20 -4.90 10.60 -5.60
C SER A 20 -3.54 10.52 -4.92
N LEU A 21 -3.35 9.59 -3.99
CA LEU A 21 -2.09 9.34 -3.28
C LEU A 21 -1.19 8.32 -3.98
N GLN A 22 -1.73 7.58 -4.94
CA GLN A 22 -0.94 6.60 -5.67
C GLN A 22 0.02 7.28 -6.63
N ARG A 23 1.29 6.96 -6.49
CA ARG A 23 2.37 7.46 -7.36
C ARG A 23 2.45 6.65 -8.65
N LYS A 24 3.21 7.15 -9.61
CA LYS A 24 3.41 6.48 -10.90
C LYS A 24 4.11 5.13 -10.80
N ASP A 25 4.92 4.92 -9.76
CA ASP A 25 5.57 3.65 -9.47
C ASP A 25 4.62 2.63 -8.81
N GLY A 26 3.41 3.05 -8.47
CA GLY A 26 2.39 2.23 -7.83
C GLY A 26 2.32 2.37 -6.30
N SER A 27 3.29 3.01 -5.65
CA SER A 27 3.27 3.22 -4.20
C SER A 27 2.12 4.14 -3.78
N ILE A 28 1.43 3.77 -2.69
CA ILE A 28 0.37 4.59 -2.09
C ILE A 28 0.89 5.12 -0.76
N THR A 29 1.01 6.44 -0.66
CA THR A 29 1.59 7.11 0.48
C THR A 29 0.54 7.49 1.53
N TRP A 30 0.94 7.75 2.77
CA TRP A 30 0.05 8.17 3.85
C TRP A 30 -0.63 9.51 3.54
N PHE A 31 0.10 10.40 2.88
CA PHE A 31 -0.38 11.71 2.46
C PHE A 31 0.43 12.17 1.24
N GLU A 32 0.02 13.23 0.63
CA GLU A 32 0.67 13.79 -0.57
C GLU A 32 2.15 14.08 -0.32
N ASN A 33 3.01 13.53 -1.17
CA ASN A 33 4.48 13.56 -1.04
C ASN A 33 5.01 12.97 0.28
N GLY A 34 4.20 12.16 0.95
CA GLY A 34 4.55 11.56 2.22
C GLY A 34 5.26 10.22 2.12
N ILE A 35 5.43 9.62 3.27
CA ILE A 35 6.00 8.28 3.40
C ILE A 35 5.01 7.21 2.98
N PHE A 36 5.57 6.06 2.71
CA PHE A 36 4.89 4.80 2.43
C PHE A 36 5.35 3.73 3.45
N ASP A 37 4.47 2.84 3.83
CA ASP A 37 4.80 1.56 4.42
C ASP A 37 4.00 0.44 3.77
N PRO A 38 4.51 -0.80 3.81
CA PRO A 38 3.85 -1.94 3.15
C PRO A 38 2.44 -2.25 3.69
N TRP A 39 2.19 -2.03 4.98
CA TRP A 39 0.89 -2.35 5.59
C TRP A 39 -0.22 -1.43 5.06
N ASN A 40 -0.08 -0.13 5.28
CA ASN A 40 -1.10 0.85 4.84
C ASN A 40 -1.28 0.85 3.32
N HIS A 41 -0.18 0.61 2.59
CA HIS A 41 -0.23 0.44 1.15
C HIS A 41 -1.11 -0.76 0.76
N LEU A 42 -0.91 -1.92 1.38
CA LEU A 42 -1.70 -3.12 1.08
C LEU A 42 -3.16 -2.97 1.46
N GLU A 43 -3.49 -2.32 2.57
CA GLU A 43 -4.88 -2.01 2.93
C GLU A 43 -5.54 -1.14 1.86
N SER A 44 -4.81 -0.16 1.34
CA SER A 44 -5.26 0.67 0.24
C SER A 44 -5.46 -0.12 -1.06
N VAL A 45 -4.52 -1.01 -1.41
CA VAL A 45 -4.63 -1.91 -2.57
C VAL A 45 -5.82 -2.86 -2.43
N MET A 46 -6.06 -3.41 -1.24
CA MET A 46 -7.23 -4.25 -0.96
C MET A 46 -8.53 -3.47 -1.14
N ALA A 47 -8.58 -2.20 -0.73
CA ALA A 47 -9.74 -1.34 -0.97
C ALA A 47 -9.96 -1.10 -2.48
N LEU A 48 -8.91 -0.77 -3.23
CA LEU A 48 -8.98 -0.63 -4.68
C LEU A 48 -9.52 -1.89 -5.36
N ASN A 49 -9.09 -3.07 -4.90
CA ASN A 49 -9.56 -4.37 -5.40
C ASN A 49 -11.07 -4.57 -5.16
N ILE A 50 -11.57 -4.26 -3.97
CA ILE A 50 -13.01 -4.36 -3.65
C ILE A 50 -13.84 -3.49 -4.59
N PHE A 51 -13.36 -2.28 -4.90
CA PHE A 51 -14.06 -1.32 -5.75
C PHE A 51 -13.73 -1.48 -7.25
N GLN A 52 -13.02 -2.54 -7.63
CA GLN A 52 -12.73 -2.93 -9.02
C GLN A 52 -11.85 -1.92 -9.79
N TYR A 53 -10.93 -1.26 -9.10
CA TYR A 53 -9.88 -0.43 -9.69
C TYR A 53 -8.68 -1.32 -10.04
N GLU A 54 -8.83 -2.09 -11.13
CA GLU A 54 -7.88 -3.15 -11.49
C GLU A 54 -6.50 -2.61 -11.82
N GLU A 55 -6.39 -1.53 -12.60
CA GLU A 55 -5.11 -0.97 -12.99
C GLU A 55 -4.33 -0.47 -11.77
N GLU A 56 -4.97 0.27 -10.90
CA GLU A 56 -4.38 0.83 -9.68
C GLU A 56 -3.97 -0.28 -8.69
N LYS A 57 -4.78 -1.32 -8.57
CA LYS A 57 -4.47 -2.51 -7.77
C LYS A 57 -3.22 -3.22 -8.32
N GLU A 58 -3.18 -3.48 -9.61
CA GLU A 58 -2.09 -4.19 -10.29
C GLU A 58 -0.74 -3.48 -10.10
N ILE A 59 -0.69 -2.17 -10.35
CA ILE A 59 0.54 -1.40 -10.17
C ILE A 59 0.94 -1.32 -8.68
N GLY A 60 -0.03 -1.33 -7.76
CA GLY A 60 0.24 -1.39 -6.32
C GLY A 60 0.92 -2.70 -5.90
N PHE A 61 0.41 -3.85 -6.30
CA PHE A 61 1.07 -5.14 -6.05
C PHE A 61 2.43 -5.24 -6.75
N LYS A 62 2.52 -4.76 -7.98
CA LYS A 62 3.78 -4.74 -8.73
C LYS A 62 4.86 -3.97 -7.99
N TYR A 63 4.53 -2.81 -7.41
CA TYR A 63 5.48 -2.01 -6.62
C TYR A 63 6.08 -2.83 -5.47
N LEU A 64 5.27 -3.56 -4.71
CA LEU A 64 5.77 -4.41 -3.63
C LEU A 64 6.66 -5.53 -4.14
N LYS A 65 6.27 -6.18 -5.24
CA LYS A 65 7.08 -7.23 -5.85
C LYS A 65 8.46 -6.71 -6.30
N GLU A 66 8.53 -5.49 -6.83
CA GLU A 66 9.77 -4.87 -7.29
C GLU A 66 10.64 -4.31 -6.16
N THR A 67 10.06 -4.04 -4.99
CA THR A 67 10.77 -3.50 -3.82
C THR A 67 11.08 -4.56 -2.75
N GLN A 68 10.72 -5.81 -2.98
CA GLN A 68 11.08 -6.91 -2.10
C GLN A 68 12.60 -7.09 -2.03
N LEU A 69 13.11 -7.26 -0.81
CA LEU A 69 14.52 -7.50 -0.58
C LEU A 69 14.88 -8.97 -0.83
N ASP A 70 16.16 -9.26 -1.03
CA ASP A 70 16.66 -10.63 -1.32
C ASP A 70 16.30 -11.65 -0.23
N ASP A 71 16.10 -11.22 1.01
CA ASP A 71 15.67 -12.06 2.13
C ASP A 71 14.14 -12.20 2.24
N GLY A 72 13.38 -11.66 1.29
CA GLY A 72 11.93 -11.71 1.25
C GLY A 72 11.22 -10.66 2.09
N SER A 73 11.94 -9.81 2.79
CA SER A 73 11.38 -8.72 3.60
C SER A 73 11.21 -7.42 2.81
N TRP A 74 10.64 -6.42 3.47
CA TRP A 74 10.55 -5.04 2.98
C TRP A 74 11.07 -4.06 4.02
N TYR A 75 11.53 -2.91 3.58
CA TYR A 75 11.75 -1.79 4.49
C TYR A 75 10.41 -1.30 5.05
N GLY A 76 10.41 -0.93 6.32
CA GLY A 76 9.20 -0.49 7.02
C GLY A 76 8.68 0.86 6.56
N GLN A 77 9.55 1.68 5.99
CA GLN A 77 9.17 2.99 5.48
C GLN A 77 10.05 3.38 4.31
N LEU A 78 9.44 3.91 3.26
CA LEU A 78 10.11 4.31 2.03
C LEU A 78 9.56 5.63 1.50
N GLY A 79 10.39 6.36 0.78
CA GLY A 79 9.98 7.35 -0.19
C GLY A 79 9.50 8.68 0.36
N SER A 80 10.02 9.13 1.50
CA SER A 80 9.71 10.46 2.02
C SER A 80 10.72 11.50 1.57
N ASP A 81 10.23 12.53 0.89
CA ASP A 81 10.96 13.77 0.67
C ASP A 81 10.60 14.83 1.75
N VAL A 82 9.77 14.44 2.72
CA VAL A 82 9.23 15.35 3.74
C VAL A 82 9.69 14.92 5.13
N GLU A 83 10.34 15.81 5.85
CA GLU A 83 10.58 15.63 7.28
C GLU A 83 9.26 15.78 8.03
N ILE A 84 8.86 14.75 8.76
CA ILE A 84 7.67 14.78 9.62
C ILE A 84 8.15 14.86 11.06
N ASP A 85 7.71 15.90 11.75
CA ASP A 85 7.84 16.01 13.19
C ASP A 85 6.60 15.37 13.83
N LEU A 86 6.77 14.21 14.44
CA LEU A 86 5.73 13.52 15.18
C LEU A 86 5.96 13.74 16.69
N ASP A 87 5.34 14.76 17.23
CA ASP A 87 5.34 15.11 18.67
C ASP A 87 6.74 15.32 19.27
N ASP A 88 7.38 14.29 19.69
CA ASP A 88 8.72 14.25 20.25
C ASP A 88 9.71 13.50 19.35
N GLY A 89 9.19 12.81 18.40
CA GLY A 89 9.92 11.97 17.48
C GLY A 89 10.02 12.62 16.11
N LYS A 90 11.13 13.22 15.82
CA LYS A 90 11.44 13.64 14.47
C LYS A 90 11.48 12.41 13.58
N PHE A 91 10.39 12.18 12.90
CA PHE A 91 10.32 11.19 11.87
C PHE A 91 11.03 11.76 10.65
N LYS A 92 12.33 11.58 10.61
CA LYS A 92 13.09 11.87 9.42
C LYS A 92 13.02 10.65 8.53
N GLY A 93 12.29 10.76 7.44
CA GLY A 93 12.41 9.83 6.34
C GLY A 93 13.77 9.97 5.67
N ASP A 94 14.85 9.80 6.41
CA ASP A 94 16.15 9.70 5.80
C ASP A 94 16.40 8.25 5.37
N GLU A 95 17.16 8.08 4.32
CA GLU A 95 17.49 6.76 3.77
C GLU A 95 18.11 5.82 4.83
N SER A 96 18.76 6.35 5.87
CA SER A 96 19.41 5.55 6.90
C SER A 96 18.39 4.92 7.85
N ASN A 97 17.30 5.61 8.17
CA ASN A 97 16.21 5.07 8.98
C ASN A 97 15.35 4.11 8.18
N GLU A 98 15.06 4.41 6.94
CA GLU A 98 14.29 3.55 6.03
C GLU A 98 14.95 2.18 5.86
N LYS A 99 16.26 2.13 5.75
CA LYS A 99 17.03 0.88 5.55
C LYS A 99 17.16 0.03 6.80
N THR A 100 16.90 0.56 7.98
CA THR A 100 17.09 -0.16 9.24
C THR A 100 15.82 -0.72 9.83
N ILE A 101 14.67 -0.13 9.52
CA ILE A 101 13.39 -0.56 10.03
C ILE A 101 12.86 -1.69 9.15
N ARG A 102 12.79 -2.90 9.73
CA ARG A 102 12.12 -4.05 9.13
C ARG A 102 11.13 -4.60 10.15
N ASP A 103 9.87 -4.63 9.77
CA ASP A 103 8.81 -5.14 10.63
C ASP A 103 8.29 -6.46 10.06
N THR A 104 8.26 -7.49 10.90
CA THR A 104 7.73 -8.80 10.52
C THR A 104 6.26 -8.78 10.17
N ASN A 105 5.49 -7.84 10.74
CA ASN A 105 4.08 -7.67 10.41
C ASN A 105 3.90 -7.24 8.95
N PHE A 106 4.76 -6.37 8.44
CA PHE A 106 4.67 -5.93 7.04
C PHE A 106 4.89 -7.10 6.08
N SER A 107 5.88 -7.93 6.35
CA SER A 107 6.15 -9.12 5.53
C SER A 107 5.03 -10.16 5.62
N ALA A 108 4.43 -10.34 6.78
CA ALA A 108 3.31 -11.27 6.98
C ALA A 108 2.02 -10.75 6.33
N TYR A 109 1.80 -9.45 6.33
CA TYR A 109 0.56 -8.85 5.84
C TYR A 109 0.36 -9.00 4.32
N ILE A 110 1.44 -9.15 3.57
CA ILE A 110 1.39 -9.44 2.14
C ILE A 110 0.59 -10.70 1.84
N ALA A 111 0.77 -11.75 2.63
CA ALA A 111 -0.02 -12.98 2.46
C ALA A 111 -1.52 -12.73 2.59
N THR A 112 -1.92 -11.82 3.49
CA THR A 112 -3.33 -11.42 3.65
C THR A 112 -3.86 -10.74 2.39
N ALA A 113 -3.10 -9.82 1.82
CA ALA A 113 -3.52 -9.09 0.63
C ALA A 113 -3.56 -9.96 -0.62
N CYS A 114 -2.58 -10.85 -0.81
CA CYS A 114 -2.58 -11.83 -1.91
C CYS A 114 -3.77 -12.79 -1.79
N TRP A 115 -4.05 -13.27 -0.58
CA TRP A 115 -5.21 -14.12 -0.33
C TRP A 115 -6.54 -13.39 -0.60
N HIS A 116 -6.61 -12.11 -0.21
CA HIS A 116 -7.77 -11.25 -0.50
C HIS A 116 -7.98 -11.09 -2.01
N ASP A 117 -6.91 -10.86 -2.78
CA ASP A 117 -6.98 -10.78 -4.24
C ASP A 117 -7.47 -12.10 -4.85
N TYR A 118 -6.91 -13.22 -4.40
CA TYR A 118 -7.37 -14.55 -4.83
C TYR A 118 -8.85 -14.79 -4.56
N LEU A 119 -9.36 -14.41 -3.39
CA LEU A 119 -10.77 -14.60 -3.05
C LEU A 119 -11.72 -13.80 -3.95
N ILE A 120 -11.31 -12.63 -4.42
CA ILE A 120 -12.12 -11.76 -5.28
C ILE A 120 -11.99 -12.17 -6.75
N ASN A 121 -10.75 -12.33 -7.23
CA ASN A 121 -10.44 -12.44 -8.66
C ASN A 121 -10.08 -13.85 -9.10
N GLN A 122 -9.85 -14.80 -8.18
CA GLN A 122 -9.35 -16.15 -8.44
C GLN A 122 -8.02 -16.15 -9.21
N SER A 123 -7.27 -15.05 -9.17
CA SER A 123 -5.93 -14.93 -9.77
C SER A 123 -4.87 -15.53 -8.86
N LEU A 124 -3.86 -16.14 -9.47
CA LEU A 124 -2.67 -16.67 -8.79
C LEU A 124 -1.43 -15.78 -9.02
N ASP A 125 -1.60 -14.63 -9.65
CA ASP A 125 -0.49 -13.80 -10.12
C ASP A 125 0.37 -13.23 -8.99
N PHE A 126 -0.22 -13.14 -7.80
CA PHE A 126 0.42 -12.60 -6.59
C PHE A 126 0.54 -13.63 -5.44
N LEU A 127 0.25 -14.90 -5.68
CA LEU A 127 0.39 -15.99 -4.71
C LEU A 127 1.76 -16.66 -4.76
#